data_f22b443a815322b1bc3bdb9a9aa89995
#
_entry.id   f22b443a815322b1bc3bdb9a9aa89995
#
_cell.length_a   1.000
_cell.length_b   1.000
_cell.length_c   1.000
_cell.angle_alpha   90.00
_cell.angle_beta   90.00
_cell.angle_gamma   90.00
#
_symmetry.space_group_name_H-M   'P 1'
#
loop_
_entity.id
_entity.type
_entity.pdbx_description
1 polymer ?
#
loop_
_entity_poly.entity_id
_entity_poly.type
_entity_poly.pdbx_seq_one_letter_code
_entity_poly.pdbx_strand_id
1 'polypeptide(L)'
;MAKKVAILLATGYEEGESLFLLDTLRRGGLQAELVSTTGEDWVTGSHGITARVDRQLDDSLSDFDMIILPGGLPGATNLRDDERVTGWVRRFDSEDKWIGAICAAPMVLQKAGITKGRTLTSYPGGKYRKLFVDSDYREDIVVIDGHLITSRGPATTLPFAYAIIDALGGDSAPLKEGMLYNMAKASTL
;
A
#
# COMPACT_ATOMS: atom_id res chain seq x y z
N MET A 1 6.48 -19.02 -9.98
CA MET A 1 7.09 -17.70 -10.32
C MET A 1 6.91 -16.78 -9.13
N ALA A 2 7.85 -15.84 -8.90
CA ALA A 2 7.71 -14.85 -7.85
C ALA A 2 6.50 -13.95 -8.13
N LYS A 3 5.75 -13.59 -7.09
CA LYS A 3 4.59 -12.71 -7.19
C LYS A 3 5.01 -11.28 -7.50
N LYS A 4 4.26 -10.60 -8.38
CA LYS A 4 4.51 -9.23 -8.82
C LYS A 4 3.68 -8.23 -8.05
N VAL A 5 4.31 -7.20 -7.51
CA VAL A 5 3.65 -6.16 -6.69
C VAL A 5 3.97 -4.78 -7.25
N ALA A 6 2.96 -3.98 -7.55
CA ALA A 6 3.11 -2.61 -7.99
C ALA A 6 2.79 -1.63 -6.86
N ILE A 7 3.72 -0.74 -6.51
CA ILE A 7 3.51 0.36 -5.59
C ILE A 7 3.28 1.63 -6.42
N LEU A 8 2.05 2.17 -6.40
CA LEU A 8 1.66 3.30 -7.24
C LEU A 8 2.08 4.62 -6.61
N LEU A 9 2.96 5.36 -7.27
CA LEU A 9 3.46 6.66 -6.79
C LEU A 9 2.84 7.82 -7.55
N ALA A 10 2.28 8.77 -6.82
CA ALA A 10 1.95 10.11 -7.28
C ALA A 10 2.81 11.15 -6.56
N THR A 11 2.99 12.33 -7.10
CA THR A 11 3.70 13.43 -6.44
C THR A 11 3.12 13.68 -5.05
N GLY A 12 3.99 13.75 -4.03
CA GLY A 12 3.62 13.89 -2.63
C GLY A 12 3.30 12.57 -1.92
N TYR A 13 3.75 11.43 -2.44
CA TYR A 13 3.68 10.14 -1.75
C TYR A 13 4.46 10.17 -0.42
N GLU A 14 4.14 9.30 0.52
CA GLU A 14 4.91 9.15 1.77
C GLU A 14 6.14 8.27 1.53
N GLU A 15 7.32 8.87 1.65
CA GLU A 15 8.60 8.23 1.34
C GLU A 15 8.89 7.04 2.25
N GLY A 16 8.64 7.23 3.56
CA GLY A 16 8.85 6.18 4.55
C GLY A 16 7.99 4.95 4.30
N GLU A 17 6.75 5.16 3.84
CA GLU A 17 5.86 4.05 3.50
C GLU A 17 6.29 3.36 2.22
N SER A 18 6.58 4.11 1.16
CA SER A 18 6.83 3.55 -0.16
C SER A 18 8.17 2.84 -0.28
N LEU A 19 9.25 3.51 0.16
CA LEU A 19 10.61 2.99 -0.03
C LEU A 19 10.92 1.85 0.95
N PHE A 20 10.45 1.94 2.19
CA PHE A 20 10.64 0.87 3.16
C PHE A 20 9.80 -0.36 2.82
N LEU A 21 8.60 -0.15 2.27
CA LEU A 21 7.77 -1.23 1.74
C LEU A 21 8.48 -1.92 0.57
N LEU A 22 8.96 -1.16 -0.44
CA LEU A 22 9.67 -1.69 -1.59
C LEU A 22 10.86 -2.57 -1.18
N ASP A 23 11.73 -2.04 -0.29
CA ASP A 23 12.90 -2.78 0.22
C ASP A 23 12.47 -4.10 0.89
N THR A 24 11.48 -4.03 1.78
CA THR A 24 11.01 -5.18 2.55
C THR A 24 10.40 -6.26 1.66
N LEU A 25 9.57 -5.88 0.69
CA LEU A 25 8.95 -6.82 -0.24
C LEU A 25 9.99 -7.51 -1.14
N ARG A 26 10.98 -6.76 -1.63
CA ARG A 26 12.10 -7.31 -2.41
C ARG A 26 12.95 -8.27 -1.58
N ARG A 27 13.24 -7.96 -0.31
CA ARG A 27 13.89 -8.89 0.63
C ARG A 27 13.07 -10.16 0.84
N GLY A 28 11.76 -10.05 0.85
CA GLY A 28 10.81 -11.18 0.95
C GLY A 28 10.67 -12.00 -0.34
N GLY A 29 11.47 -11.71 -1.39
CA GLY A 29 11.48 -12.47 -2.64
C GLY A 29 10.36 -12.11 -3.62
N LEU A 30 9.62 -11.03 -3.37
CA LEU A 30 8.60 -10.54 -4.30
C LEU A 30 9.22 -9.64 -5.39
N GLN A 31 8.64 -9.66 -6.58
CA GLN A 31 8.98 -8.72 -7.66
C GLN A 31 8.21 -7.41 -7.44
N ALA A 32 8.70 -6.58 -6.53
CA ALA A 32 8.09 -5.30 -6.22
C ALA A 32 8.68 -4.18 -7.08
N GLU A 33 7.81 -3.35 -7.65
CA GLU A 33 8.15 -2.24 -8.53
C GLU A 33 7.48 -0.94 -8.09
N LEU A 34 8.19 0.19 -8.21
CA LEU A 34 7.60 1.52 -8.13
C LEU A 34 7.00 1.89 -9.48
N VAL A 35 5.74 2.27 -9.50
CA VAL A 35 4.99 2.61 -10.71
C VAL A 35 4.52 4.04 -10.62
N SER A 36 4.99 4.90 -11.54
CA SER A 36 4.59 6.31 -11.58
C SER A 36 3.21 6.48 -12.20
N THR A 37 2.37 7.30 -11.57
CA THR A 37 1.11 7.77 -12.14
C THR A 37 1.23 9.14 -12.80
N THR A 38 2.42 9.79 -12.70
CA THR A 38 2.63 11.16 -13.17
C THR A 38 3.07 11.26 -14.63
N GLY A 39 3.52 10.16 -15.23
CA GLY A 39 4.17 10.16 -16.55
C GLY A 39 5.68 10.47 -16.49
N GLU A 40 6.22 10.75 -15.30
CA GLU A 40 7.63 11.08 -15.12
C GLU A 40 8.40 9.90 -14.48
N ASP A 41 9.67 9.73 -14.88
CA ASP A 41 10.55 8.69 -14.33
C ASP A 41 11.00 8.97 -12.89
N TRP A 42 10.85 10.21 -12.44
CA TRP A 42 11.21 10.66 -11.11
C TRP A 42 10.00 11.27 -10.42
N VAL A 43 9.66 10.73 -9.26
CA VAL A 43 8.52 11.21 -8.48
C VAL A 43 9.02 11.72 -7.13
N THR A 44 8.60 12.93 -6.76
CA THR A 44 8.97 13.57 -5.50
C THR A 44 7.90 13.33 -4.45
N GLY A 45 8.30 12.87 -3.28
CA GLY A 45 7.44 12.60 -2.13
C GLY A 45 7.07 13.85 -1.33
N SER A 46 6.31 13.65 -0.28
CA SER A 46 5.76 14.72 0.58
C SER A 46 6.82 15.47 1.39
N HIS A 47 7.99 14.87 1.59
CA HIS A 47 9.12 15.45 2.33
C HIS A 47 10.33 15.77 1.43
N GLY A 48 10.10 15.82 0.11
CA GLY A 48 11.09 16.28 -0.87
C GLY A 48 12.10 15.21 -1.31
N ILE A 49 11.92 13.94 -0.92
CA ILE A 49 12.76 12.85 -1.40
C ILE A 49 12.22 12.41 -2.77
N THR A 50 13.09 12.43 -3.78
CA THR A 50 12.73 12.02 -5.14
C THR A 50 13.23 10.62 -5.41
N ALA A 51 12.31 9.74 -5.82
CA ALA A 51 12.62 8.37 -6.22
C ALA A 51 12.50 8.20 -7.73
N ARG A 52 13.43 7.42 -8.31
CA ARG A 52 13.26 6.90 -9.65
C ARG A 52 12.32 5.71 -9.63
N VAL A 53 11.33 5.71 -10.52
CA VAL A 53 10.40 4.60 -10.65
C VAL A 53 10.94 3.52 -11.61
N ASP A 54 10.43 2.31 -11.45
CA ASP A 54 10.77 1.17 -12.32
C ASP A 54 9.99 1.24 -13.63
N ARG A 55 8.78 1.82 -13.63
CA ARG A 55 7.92 1.97 -14.81
C ARG A 55 6.84 3.03 -14.65
N GLN A 56 6.14 3.31 -15.76
CA GLN A 56 4.94 4.14 -15.80
C GLN A 56 3.67 3.29 -15.65
N LEU A 57 2.58 3.91 -15.19
CA LEU A 57 1.26 3.29 -15.13
C LEU A 57 0.72 3.08 -16.55
N ASP A 58 0.54 1.82 -16.94
CA ASP A 58 0.00 1.39 -18.22
C ASP A 58 -0.82 0.10 -18.07
N ASP A 59 -1.30 -0.44 -19.20
CA ASP A 59 -2.15 -1.64 -19.23
C ASP A 59 -1.44 -2.93 -18.77
N SER A 60 -0.10 -2.94 -18.73
CA SER A 60 0.68 -4.08 -18.22
C SER A 60 0.56 -4.27 -16.71
N LEU A 61 -0.09 -3.32 -16.00
CA LEU A 61 -0.44 -3.50 -14.59
C LEU A 61 -1.37 -4.73 -14.40
N SER A 62 -2.07 -5.16 -15.45
CA SER A 62 -2.84 -6.42 -15.44
C SER A 62 -2.02 -7.67 -15.14
N ASP A 63 -0.71 -7.65 -15.36
CA ASP A 63 0.20 -8.77 -15.11
C ASP A 63 0.63 -8.88 -13.63
N PHE A 64 0.26 -7.91 -12.81
CA PHE A 64 0.59 -7.90 -11.39
C PHE A 64 -0.42 -8.69 -10.56
N ASP A 65 0.07 -9.29 -9.48
CA ASP A 65 -0.74 -10.02 -8.49
C ASP A 65 -1.31 -9.06 -7.43
N MET A 66 -0.67 -7.91 -7.23
CA MET A 66 -1.04 -6.93 -6.22
C MET A 66 -0.72 -5.50 -6.65
N ILE A 67 -1.61 -4.57 -6.30
CA ILE A 67 -1.33 -3.12 -6.32
C ILE A 67 -1.32 -2.59 -4.89
N ILE A 68 -0.45 -1.62 -4.61
CA ILE A 68 -0.35 -0.97 -3.32
C ILE A 68 -0.41 0.55 -3.49
N LEU A 69 -1.20 1.17 -2.64
CA LEU A 69 -1.43 2.61 -2.59
C LEU A 69 -0.78 3.15 -1.30
N PRO A 70 0.36 3.84 -1.39
CA PRO A 70 0.96 4.52 -0.24
C PRO A 70 0.20 5.78 0.13
N GLY A 71 0.38 6.23 1.36
CA GLY A 71 -0.15 7.48 1.84
C GLY A 71 0.68 8.69 1.43
N GLY A 72 0.76 9.65 2.32
CA GLY A 72 1.32 10.97 2.04
C GLY A 72 0.28 11.92 1.45
N LEU A 73 0.44 13.21 1.71
CA LEU A 73 -0.38 14.25 1.09
C LEU A 73 0.55 15.26 0.39
N PRO A 74 0.25 15.64 -0.85
CA PRO A 74 -0.98 15.36 -1.61
C PRO A 74 -1.01 14.00 -2.35
N GLY A 75 -0.02 13.11 -2.21
CA GLY A 75 0.11 11.86 -2.97
C GLY A 75 -1.17 11.01 -2.97
N ALA A 76 -1.71 10.69 -1.79
CA ALA A 76 -2.95 9.91 -1.69
C ALA A 76 -4.17 10.63 -2.31
N THR A 77 -4.20 11.98 -2.25
CA THR A 77 -5.23 12.77 -2.93
C THR A 77 -5.08 12.68 -4.45
N ASN A 78 -3.85 12.78 -4.96
CA ASN A 78 -3.55 12.65 -6.38
C ASN A 78 -3.93 11.25 -6.90
N LEU A 79 -3.60 10.18 -6.16
CA LEU A 79 -4.02 8.82 -6.50
C LEU A 79 -5.56 8.67 -6.50
N ARG A 80 -6.26 9.28 -5.53
CA ARG A 80 -7.73 9.25 -5.43
C ARG A 80 -8.40 9.92 -6.63
N ASP A 81 -7.84 11.02 -7.08
CA ASP A 81 -8.42 11.86 -8.13
C ASP A 81 -8.01 11.42 -9.54
N ASP A 82 -7.08 10.48 -9.67
CA ASP A 82 -6.71 9.84 -10.93
C ASP A 82 -7.69 8.70 -11.26
N GLU A 83 -8.51 8.89 -12.31
CA GLU A 83 -9.49 7.90 -12.74
C GLU A 83 -8.86 6.58 -13.23
N ARG A 84 -7.61 6.61 -13.72
CA ARG A 84 -6.86 5.41 -14.10
C ARG A 84 -6.58 4.56 -12.87
N VAL A 85 -6.13 5.19 -11.76
CA VAL A 85 -5.84 4.51 -10.49
C VAL A 85 -7.11 3.91 -9.90
N THR A 86 -8.20 4.67 -9.79
CA THR A 86 -9.46 4.16 -9.26
C THR A 86 -10.07 3.09 -10.16
N GLY A 87 -9.85 3.16 -11.47
CA GLY A 87 -10.19 2.13 -12.45
C GLY A 87 -9.44 0.83 -12.18
N TRP A 88 -8.12 0.90 -11.96
CA TRP A 88 -7.30 -0.26 -11.61
C TRP A 88 -7.70 -0.88 -10.27
N VAL A 89 -8.01 -0.06 -9.27
CA VAL A 89 -8.51 -0.54 -7.97
C VAL A 89 -9.78 -1.37 -8.15
N ARG A 90 -10.78 -0.86 -8.91
CA ARG A 90 -12.00 -1.61 -9.22
C ARG A 90 -11.73 -2.90 -9.98
N ARG A 91 -10.80 -2.86 -10.94
CA ARG A 91 -10.46 -4.05 -11.73
C ARG A 91 -9.81 -5.13 -10.87
N PHE A 92 -8.81 -4.77 -10.04
CA PHE A 92 -8.17 -5.72 -9.12
C PHE A 92 -9.18 -6.33 -8.14
N ASP A 93 -10.09 -5.51 -7.60
CA ASP A 93 -11.16 -5.99 -6.72
C ASP A 93 -12.08 -7.01 -7.44
N SER A 94 -12.50 -6.71 -8.67
CA SER A 94 -13.38 -7.59 -9.46
C SER A 94 -12.70 -8.88 -9.93
N GLU A 95 -11.37 -8.90 -10.02
CA GLU A 95 -10.56 -10.06 -10.39
C GLU A 95 -10.03 -10.83 -9.17
N ASP A 96 -10.47 -10.51 -7.95
CA ASP A 96 -9.99 -11.06 -6.67
C ASP A 96 -8.46 -10.95 -6.51
N LYS A 97 -7.84 -9.97 -7.15
CA LYS A 97 -6.42 -9.66 -6.99
C LYS A 97 -6.17 -8.81 -5.76
N TRP A 98 -4.98 -8.95 -5.18
CA TRP A 98 -4.64 -8.26 -3.96
C TRP A 98 -4.54 -6.74 -4.12
N ILE A 99 -5.07 -6.03 -3.14
CA ILE A 99 -5.01 -4.57 -3.02
C ILE A 99 -4.49 -4.21 -1.64
N GLY A 100 -3.43 -3.39 -1.61
CA GLY A 100 -2.89 -2.82 -0.38
C GLY A 100 -3.13 -1.32 -0.31
N ALA A 101 -3.48 -0.79 0.87
CA ALA A 101 -3.56 0.65 1.08
C ALA A 101 -3.14 1.02 2.51
N ILE A 102 -2.30 2.03 2.65
CA ILE A 102 -1.79 2.44 3.95
C ILE A 102 -2.03 3.93 4.22
N CYS A 103 -2.17 4.31 5.49
CA CYS A 103 -2.22 5.71 5.95
C CYS A 103 -3.45 6.44 5.38
N ALA A 104 -3.23 7.48 4.56
CA ALA A 104 -4.30 8.24 3.91
C ALA A 104 -4.91 7.50 2.69
N ALA A 105 -4.17 6.55 2.10
CA ALA A 105 -4.55 5.92 0.82
C ALA A 105 -5.87 5.11 0.83
N PRO A 106 -6.39 4.56 1.94
CA PRO A 106 -7.72 3.96 1.91
C PRO A 106 -8.84 4.88 1.39
N MET A 107 -8.62 6.21 1.34
CA MET A 107 -9.56 7.13 0.66
C MET A 107 -9.70 6.83 -0.84
N VAL A 108 -8.68 6.25 -1.48
CA VAL A 108 -8.71 5.83 -2.89
C VAL A 108 -9.67 4.66 -3.06
N LEU A 109 -9.65 3.71 -2.12
CA LEU A 109 -10.56 2.55 -2.10
C LEU A 109 -12.02 3.00 -1.96
N GLN A 110 -12.26 3.99 -1.08
CA GLN A 110 -13.57 4.59 -0.89
C GLN A 110 -14.05 5.27 -2.17
N LYS A 111 -13.18 6.05 -2.83
CA LYS A 111 -13.48 6.69 -4.11
C LYS A 111 -13.75 5.68 -5.23
N ALA A 112 -13.04 4.55 -5.22
CA ALA A 112 -13.28 3.44 -6.16
C ALA A 112 -14.59 2.67 -5.87
N GLY A 113 -15.19 2.86 -4.69
CA GLY A 113 -16.48 2.25 -4.32
C GLY A 113 -16.37 0.82 -3.78
N ILE A 114 -15.18 0.36 -3.37
CA ILE A 114 -14.95 -1.03 -2.94
C ILE A 114 -14.92 -1.23 -1.42
N THR A 115 -15.23 -0.19 -0.63
CA THR A 115 -15.12 -0.27 0.84
C THR A 115 -16.40 -0.67 1.56
N LYS A 116 -17.55 -0.61 0.90
CA LYS A 116 -18.85 -0.91 1.53
C LYS A 116 -18.91 -2.36 2.00
N GLY A 117 -19.20 -2.52 3.30
CA GLY A 117 -19.29 -3.83 3.95
C GLY A 117 -17.93 -4.51 4.20
N ARG A 118 -16.81 -3.88 3.82
CA ARG A 118 -15.45 -4.39 4.07
C ARG A 118 -14.95 -4.01 5.46
N THR A 119 -14.09 -4.85 6.00
CA THR A 119 -13.31 -4.53 7.21
C THR A 119 -12.00 -3.86 6.80
N LEU A 120 -11.68 -2.69 7.36
CA LEU A 120 -10.48 -1.94 6.99
C LEU A 120 -10.00 -1.03 8.11
N THR A 121 -8.79 -0.51 7.93
CA THR A 121 -8.22 0.57 8.74
C THR A 121 -7.61 1.66 7.86
N SER A 122 -7.25 2.79 8.46
CA SER A 122 -6.58 3.91 7.79
C SER A 122 -5.77 4.73 8.78
N TYR A 123 -5.19 5.84 8.33
CA TYR A 123 -4.57 6.81 9.22
C TYR A 123 -5.56 7.25 10.32
N PRO A 124 -5.11 7.35 11.59
CA PRO A 124 -5.96 7.76 12.69
C PRO A 124 -6.59 9.15 12.50
N GLY A 125 -7.79 9.32 13.01
CA GLY A 125 -8.45 10.62 13.07
C GLY A 125 -9.83 10.65 12.40
N GLY A 126 -10.69 11.50 12.95
CA GLY A 126 -12.10 11.62 12.53
C GLY A 126 -12.30 11.99 11.07
N LYS A 127 -11.32 12.68 10.44
CA LYS A 127 -11.35 13.03 9.02
C LYS A 127 -11.40 11.77 8.14
N TYR A 128 -10.55 10.77 8.42
CA TYR A 128 -10.49 9.54 7.64
C TYR A 128 -11.62 8.58 8.03
N ARG A 129 -11.86 8.38 9.32
CA ARG A 129 -12.92 7.48 9.80
C ARG A 129 -14.31 7.81 9.22
N LYS A 130 -14.62 9.09 9.02
CA LYS A 130 -15.89 9.54 8.42
C LYS A 130 -16.08 9.09 6.96
N LEU A 131 -15.02 8.69 6.27
CA LEU A 131 -15.10 8.18 4.90
C LEU A 131 -15.65 6.75 4.84
N PHE A 132 -15.62 6.01 5.96
CA PHE A 132 -15.88 4.57 6.02
C PHE A 132 -17.13 4.23 6.86
N VAL A 133 -18.17 5.05 6.73
CA VAL A 133 -19.42 4.88 7.50
C VAL A 133 -20.16 3.58 7.19
N ASP A 134 -19.97 3.04 5.98
CA ASP A 134 -20.57 1.79 5.51
C ASP A 134 -19.60 0.60 5.59
N SER A 135 -18.51 0.72 6.36
CA SER A 135 -17.46 -0.29 6.53
C SER A 135 -17.30 -0.65 8.00
N ASP A 136 -16.79 -1.85 8.30
CA ASP A 136 -16.34 -2.22 9.65
C ASP A 136 -14.94 -1.64 9.89
N TYR A 137 -14.90 -0.41 10.37
CA TYR A 137 -13.63 0.31 10.60
C TYR A 137 -12.94 -0.16 11.87
N ARG A 138 -11.70 -0.65 11.73
CA ARG A 138 -10.85 -1.15 12.82
C ARG A 138 -9.69 -0.20 13.13
N GLU A 139 -9.15 -0.31 14.34
CA GLU A 139 -7.97 0.44 14.78
C GLU A 139 -6.72 -0.43 14.88
N ASP A 140 -6.80 -1.64 14.35
CA ASP A 140 -5.67 -2.56 14.26
C ASP A 140 -4.58 -2.03 13.33
N ILE A 141 -3.32 -2.38 13.63
CA ILE A 141 -2.15 -1.96 12.84
C ILE A 141 -2.23 -2.42 11.39
N VAL A 142 -2.72 -3.66 11.19
CA VAL A 142 -2.98 -4.25 9.86
C VAL A 142 -4.33 -4.94 9.91
N VAL A 143 -5.13 -4.71 8.88
CA VAL A 143 -6.42 -5.37 8.68
C VAL A 143 -6.42 -6.08 7.33
N ILE A 144 -6.82 -7.34 7.32
CA ILE A 144 -6.97 -8.16 6.11
C ILE A 144 -8.43 -8.56 5.99
N ASP A 145 -9.02 -8.30 4.82
CA ASP A 145 -10.39 -8.68 4.47
C ASP A 145 -10.41 -9.22 3.04
N GLY A 146 -10.47 -10.55 2.90
CA GLY A 146 -10.34 -11.21 1.60
C GLY A 146 -9.00 -10.89 0.95
N HIS A 147 -9.03 -10.24 -0.19
CA HIS A 147 -7.85 -9.79 -0.95
C HIS A 147 -7.46 -8.30 -0.69
N LEU A 148 -8.06 -7.67 0.32
CA LEU A 148 -7.75 -6.30 0.73
C LEU A 148 -6.90 -6.30 2.00
N ILE A 149 -5.76 -5.57 1.98
CA ILE A 149 -4.90 -5.37 3.14
C ILE A 149 -4.76 -3.87 3.38
N THR A 150 -5.08 -3.41 4.60
CA THR A 150 -4.95 -2.00 4.97
C THR A 150 -4.10 -1.80 6.21
N SER A 151 -3.45 -0.63 6.34
CA SER A 151 -2.62 -0.27 7.48
C SER A 151 -2.69 1.25 7.78
N ARG A 152 -1.96 1.72 8.80
CA ARG A 152 -2.28 3.00 9.44
C ARG A 152 -1.31 4.14 9.16
N GLY A 153 -0.03 3.90 8.95
CA GLY A 153 0.91 5.00 8.73
C GLY A 153 2.38 4.56 8.72
N PRO A 154 3.33 5.50 8.64
CA PRO A 154 4.75 5.18 8.38
C PRO A 154 5.33 4.14 9.34
N ALA A 155 5.06 4.27 10.63
CA ALA A 155 5.56 3.32 11.64
C ALA A 155 4.94 1.91 11.54
N THR A 156 3.84 1.75 10.79
CA THR A 156 3.19 0.45 10.58
C THR A 156 3.54 -0.19 9.24
N THR A 157 4.48 0.38 8.50
CA THR A 157 4.90 -0.11 7.17
C THR A 157 5.51 -1.51 7.24
N LEU A 158 6.36 -1.81 8.24
CA LEU A 158 6.94 -3.15 8.38
C LEU A 158 5.89 -4.23 8.66
N PRO A 159 5.00 -4.09 9.67
CA PRO A 159 3.91 -5.05 9.85
C PRO A 159 3.04 -5.23 8.59
N PHE A 160 2.78 -4.15 7.86
CA PHE A 160 2.03 -4.20 6.61
C PHE A 160 2.77 -5.00 5.53
N ALA A 161 4.07 -4.74 5.34
CA ALA A 161 4.91 -5.48 4.38
C ALA A 161 4.97 -6.97 4.70
N TYR A 162 5.14 -7.34 5.97
CA TYR A 162 5.17 -8.74 6.39
C TYR A 162 3.83 -9.44 6.13
N ALA A 163 2.72 -8.77 6.42
CA ALA A 163 1.39 -9.30 6.13
C ALA A 163 1.17 -9.54 4.62
N ILE A 164 1.68 -8.65 3.77
CA ILE A 164 1.64 -8.80 2.31
C ILE A 164 2.48 -10.00 1.85
N ILE A 165 3.70 -10.17 2.38
CA ILE A 165 4.57 -11.31 2.05
C ILE A 165 3.86 -12.61 2.39
N ASP A 166 3.30 -12.72 3.60
CA ASP A 166 2.59 -13.92 4.05
C ASP A 166 1.32 -14.18 3.20
N ALA A 167 0.55 -13.13 2.88
CA ALA A 167 -0.66 -13.23 2.06
C ALA A 167 -0.38 -13.68 0.61
N LEU A 168 0.79 -13.32 0.07
CA LEU A 168 1.22 -13.73 -1.26
C LEU A 168 1.95 -15.10 -1.28
N GLY A 169 1.92 -15.82 -0.16
CA GLY A 169 2.45 -17.19 -0.03
C GLY A 169 3.92 -17.26 0.31
N GLY A 170 4.54 -16.16 0.75
CA GLY A 170 5.88 -16.13 1.32
C GLY A 170 5.91 -16.48 2.81
N ASP A 171 7.08 -16.39 3.42
CA ASP A 171 7.29 -16.52 4.86
C ASP A 171 8.05 -15.30 5.38
N SER A 172 7.38 -14.46 6.14
CA SER A 172 7.97 -13.24 6.72
C SER A 172 8.77 -13.49 8.00
N ALA A 173 8.71 -14.68 8.62
CA ALA A 173 9.35 -14.95 9.89
C ALA A 173 10.88 -14.80 9.86
N PRO A 174 11.63 -15.39 8.89
CA PRO A 174 13.06 -15.18 8.79
C PRO A 174 13.44 -13.72 8.53
N LEU A 175 12.58 -13.00 7.77
CA LEU A 175 12.81 -11.60 7.45
C LEU A 175 12.64 -10.69 8.68
N LYS A 176 11.66 -10.96 9.52
CA LYS A 176 11.46 -10.25 10.82
C LYS A 176 12.69 -10.36 11.71
N GLU A 177 13.34 -11.53 11.76
CA GLU A 177 14.59 -11.72 12.50
C GLU A 177 15.75 -10.98 11.82
N GLY A 178 15.96 -11.18 10.51
CA GLY A 178 17.08 -10.57 9.77
C GLY A 178 17.03 -9.04 9.72
N MET A 179 15.84 -8.45 9.76
CA MET A 179 15.63 -7.00 9.85
C MET A 179 15.56 -6.47 11.28
N LEU A 180 15.83 -7.30 12.28
CA LEU A 180 15.79 -6.97 13.71
C LEU A 180 14.43 -6.44 14.21
N TYR A 181 13.36 -6.73 13.47
CA TYR A 181 12.01 -6.27 13.81
C TYR A 181 11.54 -6.82 15.17
N ASN A 182 11.75 -8.12 15.40
CA ASN A 182 11.35 -8.76 16.67
C ASN A 182 12.11 -8.17 17.87
N MET A 183 13.40 -7.86 17.69
CA MET A 183 14.22 -7.19 18.71
C MET A 183 13.68 -5.77 19.00
N ALA A 184 13.43 -4.98 17.96
CA ALA A 184 12.89 -3.63 18.12
C ALA A 184 11.50 -3.63 18.78
N LYS A 185 10.63 -4.60 18.42
CA LYS A 185 9.30 -4.76 19.03
C LYS A 185 9.35 -5.15 20.49
N ALA A 186 10.32 -5.97 20.90
CA ALA A 186 10.49 -6.44 22.28
C ALA A 186 11.16 -5.40 23.19
N SER A 187 11.86 -4.42 22.61
CA SER A 187 12.55 -3.37 23.37
C SER A 187 11.52 -2.35 23.88
N THR A 188 11.44 -2.21 25.19
CA THR A 188 10.80 -1.05 25.83
C THR A 188 11.78 0.12 25.78
N LEU A 189 11.51 1.11 24.93
CA LEU A 189 12.20 2.40 24.96
C LEU A 189 11.68 3.25 26.11
#